data_546ac65ed5d99385283497071942361b
#
_entry.id   546ac65ed5d99385283497071942361b
#
_cell.length_a   1.000
_cell.length_b   1.000
_cell.length_c   1.000
_cell.angle_alpha   90.00
_cell.angle_beta   90.00
_cell.angle_gamma   90.00
#
_symmetry.space_group_name_H-M   'P 1'
#
loop_
_entity.id
_entity.type
_entity.pdbx_description
1 polymer ?
#
loop_
_entity_poly.entity_id
_entity_poly.type
_entity_poly.pdbx_seq_one_letter_code
_entity_poly.pdbx_strand_id
1 'polypeptide(L)'
;MTPLILALLVTMQSTDIEREAAGGVLRQIDSLEVRIRPTELAERLAGRSDPARDRVLARVAAVWSGEMQSLSDWIGHHPEVGWHEFQAVDTLTAVLRAYGFQVDTGVAGMPTAFVARWTSPAGANGPTLGLIAEYDALRGTQGDFHGDQHNAQSPIVLAAARALTEYMAQARVAGRVVVYGTPAEEVDPPAKALLWKAGVFRGADILVRSHSSTETRRDRPGFGVCCLDIDAVKYTFTGRPAHQLTAWNGRNALEAAVQFYSAVDHLRSTWRPDARVQGVIPEGGIAPNVVPDHTVVDYFIRFPDEVYLEHIARMMDDAAKGAAEMTGTEVSVTRYGEYRDGVTVASLEELFFAYAKKLGAPGLADEKGRPAGYEETGPVSRDVPGVGITVRSSSFANHTYGMRDDTFAEIGHHAFLIDAQIEAAVLFDFLTHPELRTAVAQEHHTLAGLQGQYLNALRRVYGPEIGADTALSKESRADLTIPKVQRP
;
A
#
# COMPACT_ATOMS: atom_id res chain seq x y z
N MET A 1 -7.69 -17.33 19.52
CA MET A 1 -7.47 -16.42 20.69
C MET A 1 -7.85 -15.02 20.22
N THR A 2 -8.76 -14.61 20.55
CA THR A 2 -9.89 -13.95 21.17
C THR A 2 -9.96 -12.47 20.78
N PRO A 3 -11.14 -11.96 20.41
CA PRO A 3 -11.43 -10.54 20.16
C PRO A 3 -11.14 -9.62 21.40
N LEU A 4 -10.58 -10.19 22.48
CA LEU A 4 -10.34 -9.47 23.73
C LEU A 4 -9.30 -8.35 23.65
N ILE A 5 -8.30 -8.43 22.76
CA ILE A 5 -7.22 -7.42 22.72
C ILE A 5 -7.71 -6.14 22.02
N LEU A 6 -8.48 -6.25 20.95
CA LEU A 6 -9.12 -5.07 20.33
C LEU A 6 -10.19 -4.47 21.26
N ALA A 7 -10.95 -5.31 21.99
CA ALA A 7 -11.92 -4.88 22.97
C ALA A 7 -11.27 -4.15 24.16
N LEU A 8 -10.06 -4.56 24.62
CA LEU A 8 -9.36 -3.91 25.73
C LEU A 8 -8.74 -2.54 25.34
N LEU A 9 -8.28 -2.38 24.09
CA LEU A 9 -7.82 -1.08 23.59
C LEU A 9 -8.98 -0.10 23.40
N VAL A 10 -10.15 -0.60 23.01
CA VAL A 10 -11.39 0.19 22.84
C VAL A 10 -11.98 0.65 24.19
N THR A 11 -11.78 -0.08 25.30
CA THR A 11 -12.49 0.20 26.55
C THR A 11 -11.85 1.27 27.44
N MET A 12 -10.57 1.59 27.28
CA MET A 12 -9.89 2.50 28.22
C MET A 12 -9.76 3.96 27.72
N GLN A 13 -10.01 4.27 26.46
CA GLN A 13 -9.67 5.59 25.88
C GLN A 13 -10.66 6.12 24.82
N SER A 14 -11.75 5.43 24.56
CA SER A 14 -12.72 5.82 23.55
C SER A 14 -14.00 6.37 24.14
N THR A 15 -14.69 7.24 23.40
CA THR A 15 -16.04 7.71 23.73
C THR A 15 -17.06 6.57 23.62
N ASP A 16 -18.25 6.76 24.18
CA ASP A 16 -19.36 5.78 24.03
C ASP A 16 -19.70 5.55 22.56
N ILE A 17 -19.64 6.61 21.74
CA ILE A 17 -19.88 6.52 20.29
C ILE A 17 -18.89 5.59 19.61
N GLU A 18 -17.61 5.73 19.92
CA GLU A 18 -16.55 4.85 19.35
C GLU A 18 -16.73 3.40 19.79
N ARG A 19 -16.99 3.17 21.08
CA ARG A 19 -17.19 1.82 21.63
C ARG A 19 -18.39 1.12 20.99
N GLU A 20 -19.49 1.84 20.84
CA GLU A 20 -20.71 1.32 20.23
C GLU A 20 -20.49 1.02 18.75
N ALA A 21 -19.84 1.92 18.01
CA ALA A 21 -19.51 1.74 16.61
C ALA A 21 -18.58 0.53 16.40
N ALA A 22 -17.48 0.44 17.15
CA ALA A 22 -16.54 -0.68 17.07
C ALA A 22 -17.19 -2.01 17.44
N GLY A 23 -17.98 -2.06 18.52
CA GLY A 23 -18.73 -3.24 18.92
C GLY A 23 -19.78 -3.66 17.87
N GLY A 24 -20.41 -2.69 17.20
CA GLY A 24 -21.32 -2.94 16.09
C GLY A 24 -20.65 -3.57 14.89
N VAL A 25 -19.48 -3.04 14.50
CA VAL A 25 -18.66 -3.55 13.40
C VAL A 25 -18.19 -4.99 13.68
N LEU A 26 -17.61 -5.24 14.87
CA LEU A 26 -17.10 -6.58 15.23
C LEU A 26 -18.20 -7.65 15.14
N ARG A 27 -19.40 -7.39 15.69
CA ARG A 27 -20.54 -8.33 15.60
C ARG A 27 -20.96 -8.61 14.16
N GLN A 28 -20.84 -7.66 13.26
CA GLN A 28 -21.21 -7.83 11.87
C GLN A 28 -20.13 -8.61 11.10
N ILE A 29 -18.84 -8.41 11.40
CA ILE A 29 -17.73 -9.22 10.88
C ILE A 29 -17.89 -10.69 11.33
N ASP A 30 -18.10 -10.94 12.61
CA ASP A 30 -18.34 -12.29 13.13
C ASP A 30 -19.53 -12.98 12.42
N SER A 31 -20.63 -12.24 12.23
CA SER A 31 -21.82 -12.75 11.52
C SER A 31 -21.53 -13.03 10.04
N LEU A 32 -20.66 -12.25 9.41
CA LEU A 32 -20.24 -12.42 8.02
C LEU A 32 -19.41 -13.69 7.87
N GLU A 33 -18.44 -13.91 8.74
CA GLU A 33 -17.59 -15.11 8.75
C GLU A 33 -18.41 -16.40 8.94
N VAL A 34 -19.36 -16.41 9.88
CA VAL A 34 -20.26 -17.55 10.11
C VAL A 34 -21.10 -17.86 8.87
N ARG A 35 -21.52 -16.85 8.12
CA ARG A 35 -22.37 -17.01 6.93
C ARG A 35 -21.59 -17.48 5.72
N ILE A 36 -20.39 -16.95 5.49
CA ILE A 36 -19.57 -17.22 4.29
C ILE A 36 -18.73 -18.49 4.47
N ARG A 37 -18.23 -18.72 5.69
CA ARG A 37 -17.31 -19.81 6.03
C ARG A 37 -16.07 -19.84 5.15
N PRO A 38 -15.27 -18.77 5.17
CA PRO A 38 -14.16 -18.58 4.25
C PRO A 38 -13.13 -19.71 4.31
N THR A 39 -12.81 -20.22 5.49
CA THR A 39 -11.87 -21.33 5.67
C THR A 39 -12.37 -22.62 5.00
N GLU A 40 -13.65 -22.99 5.21
CA GLU A 40 -14.24 -24.19 4.59
C GLU A 40 -14.28 -24.06 3.06
N LEU A 41 -14.57 -22.85 2.55
CA LEU A 41 -14.56 -22.55 1.12
C LEU A 41 -13.16 -22.72 0.53
N ALA A 42 -12.16 -22.13 1.16
CA ALA A 42 -10.76 -22.17 0.74
C ALA A 42 -10.20 -23.60 0.74
N GLU A 43 -10.39 -24.33 1.84
CA GLU A 43 -9.95 -25.73 1.96
C GLU A 43 -10.60 -26.64 0.90
N ARG A 44 -11.90 -26.44 0.63
CA ARG A 44 -12.61 -27.20 -0.42
C ARG A 44 -12.05 -26.89 -1.80
N LEU A 45 -11.81 -25.62 -2.14
CA LEU A 45 -11.27 -25.21 -3.44
C LEU A 45 -9.83 -25.69 -3.62
N ALA A 46 -8.95 -25.38 -2.68
CA ALA A 46 -7.56 -25.80 -2.75
C ALA A 46 -7.37 -27.32 -2.68
N GLY A 47 -8.18 -28.02 -1.86
CA GLY A 47 -8.13 -29.48 -1.70
C GLY A 47 -8.67 -30.26 -2.89
N ARG A 48 -9.56 -29.67 -3.68
CA ARG A 48 -10.14 -30.33 -4.85
C ARG A 48 -9.06 -30.66 -5.90
N SER A 49 -9.13 -31.88 -6.45
CA SER A 49 -8.36 -32.27 -7.63
C SER A 49 -8.90 -31.52 -8.85
N ASP A 50 -8.05 -30.73 -9.51
CA ASP A 50 -8.39 -30.00 -10.74
C ASP A 50 -7.23 -30.07 -11.74
N PRO A 51 -7.32 -30.97 -12.72
CA PRO A 51 -6.25 -31.10 -13.73
C PRO A 51 -6.02 -29.85 -14.59
N ALA A 52 -7.00 -28.96 -14.69
CA ALA A 52 -6.80 -27.71 -15.43
C ALA A 52 -5.93 -26.75 -14.62
N ARG A 53 -6.25 -26.59 -13.33
CA ARG A 53 -5.40 -25.80 -12.41
C ARG A 53 -4.00 -26.38 -12.31
N ASP A 54 -3.87 -27.69 -12.17
CA ASP A 54 -2.56 -28.33 -12.06
C ASP A 54 -1.69 -28.07 -13.31
N ARG A 55 -2.31 -28.02 -14.52
CA ARG A 55 -1.61 -27.60 -15.74
C ARG A 55 -1.19 -26.13 -15.72
N VAL A 56 -2.04 -25.23 -15.19
CA VAL A 56 -1.69 -23.80 -15.02
C VAL A 56 -0.48 -23.67 -14.10
N LEU A 57 -0.48 -24.34 -12.94
CA LEU A 57 0.64 -24.30 -11.99
C LEU A 57 1.93 -24.89 -12.58
N ALA A 58 1.83 -25.99 -13.33
CA ALA A 58 3.00 -26.53 -14.05
C ALA A 58 3.51 -25.55 -15.12
N ARG A 59 2.61 -24.81 -15.78
CA ARG A 59 3.00 -23.79 -16.75
C ARG A 59 3.69 -22.61 -16.09
N VAL A 60 3.20 -22.16 -14.93
CA VAL A 60 3.88 -21.11 -14.11
C VAL A 60 5.32 -21.56 -13.81
N ALA A 61 5.50 -22.79 -13.32
CA ALA A 61 6.85 -23.30 -13.03
C ALA A 61 7.75 -23.32 -14.27
N ALA A 62 7.23 -23.69 -15.43
CA ALA A 62 8.00 -23.69 -16.68
C ALA A 62 8.35 -22.26 -17.16
N VAL A 63 7.46 -21.30 -17.00
CA VAL A 63 7.72 -19.88 -17.33
C VAL A 63 8.73 -19.29 -16.35
N TRP A 64 8.58 -19.59 -15.04
CA TRP A 64 9.51 -19.12 -14.03
C TRP A 64 10.93 -19.59 -14.32
N SER A 65 11.15 -20.90 -14.40
CA SER A 65 12.48 -21.48 -14.61
C SER A 65 13.08 -21.17 -16.00
N GLY A 66 12.23 -20.91 -17.00
CA GLY A 66 12.69 -20.62 -18.37
C GLY A 66 13.06 -19.15 -18.60
N GLU A 67 12.34 -18.24 -17.97
CA GLU A 67 12.43 -16.81 -18.32
C GLU A 67 12.41 -15.90 -17.08
N MET A 68 11.48 -16.08 -16.12
CA MET A 68 11.20 -15.09 -15.11
C MET A 68 12.24 -15.01 -14.00
N GLN A 69 12.85 -16.13 -13.64
CA GLN A 69 13.95 -16.12 -12.67
C GLN A 69 15.11 -15.25 -13.17
N SER A 70 15.52 -15.42 -14.43
CA SER A 70 16.58 -14.61 -15.02
C SER A 70 16.18 -13.12 -15.15
N LEU A 71 14.90 -12.85 -15.40
CA LEU A 71 14.39 -11.48 -15.44
C LEU A 71 14.43 -10.85 -14.04
N SER A 72 14.02 -11.58 -12.99
CA SER A 72 14.11 -11.15 -11.59
C SER A 72 15.55 -10.81 -11.22
N ASP A 73 16.49 -11.70 -11.54
CA ASP A 73 17.91 -11.46 -11.28
C ASP A 73 18.43 -10.24 -12.05
N TRP A 74 18.00 -10.09 -13.31
CA TRP A 74 18.39 -8.93 -14.11
C TRP A 74 17.90 -7.61 -13.50
N ILE A 75 16.62 -7.50 -13.10
CA ILE A 75 16.08 -6.31 -12.42
C ILE A 75 16.85 -6.08 -11.12
N GLY A 76 17.10 -7.14 -10.35
CA GLY A 76 17.87 -7.08 -9.10
C GLY A 76 19.28 -6.51 -9.24
N HIS A 77 19.94 -6.78 -10.38
CA HIS A 77 21.27 -6.24 -10.70
C HIS A 77 21.24 -4.84 -11.36
N HIS A 78 20.05 -4.35 -11.73
CA HIS A 78 19.83 -3.01 -12.31
C HIS A 78 18.83 -2.22 -11.48
N PRO A 79 19.12 -1.96 -10.20
CA PRO A 79 18.18 -1.30 -9.32
C PRO A 79 17.95 0.15 -9.77
N GLU A 80 16.69 0.54 -9.89
CA GLU A 80 16.25 1.90 -10.22
C GLU A 80 15.31 2.37 -9.12
N VAL A 81 15.59 3.53 -8.55
CA VAL A 81 14.76 4.11 -7.48
C VAL A 81 13.44 4.64 -8.03
N GLY A 82 12.45 4.76 -7.16
CA GLY A 82 11.12 5.25 -7.49
C GLY A 82 11.13 6.51 -8.37
N TRP A 83 10.23 6.54 -9.35
CA TRP A 83 10.09 7.51 -10.43
C TRP A 83 11.17 7.44 -11.54
N HIS A 84 12.18 6.57 -11.42
CA HIS A 84 13.31 6.44 -12.37
C HIS A 84 13.44 5.04 -12.97
N GLU A 85 12.43 4.19 -12.86
CA GLU A 85 12.40 2.77 -13.22
C GLU A 85 12.28 2.54 -14.74
N PHE A 86 13.05 3.25 -15.55
CA PHE A 86 12.90 3.23 -17.01
C PHE A 86 13.33 1.92 -17.65
N GLN A 87 14.45 1.32 -17.20
CA GLN A 87 14.94 0.06 -17.76
C GLN A 87 14.01 -1.11 -17.37
N ALA A 88 13.54 -1.12 -16.11
CA ALA A 88 12.57 -2.10 -15.63
C ALA A 88 11.29 -2.03 -16.46
N VAL A 89 10.71 -0.84 -16.67
CA VAL A 89 9.49 -0.65 -17.46
C VAL A 89 9.69 -1.05 -18.92
N ASP A 90 10.77 -0.64 -19.56
CA ASP A 90 11.07 -1.02 -20.95
C ASP A 90 11.12 -2.54 -21.09
N THR A 91 11.82 -3.22 -20.17
CA THR A 91 11.98 -4.68 -20.18
C THR A 91 10.65 -5.40 -19.92
N LEU A 92 9.95 -5.03 -18.86
CA LEU A 92 8.67 -5.64 -18.49
C LEU A 92 7.60 -5.45 -19.57
N THR A 93 7.50 -4.25 -20.15
CA THR A 93 6.53 -3.97 -21.21
C THR A 93 6.86 -4.66 -22.51
N ALA A 94 8.14 -4.88 -22.83
CA ALA A 94 8.56 -5.69 -23.97
C ALA A 94 8.14 -7.16 -23.81
N VAL A 95 8.33 -7.75 -22.64
CA VAL A 95 7.86 -9.12 -22.33
C VAL A 95 6.33 -9.21 -22.45
N LEU A 96 5.59 -8.28 -21.85
CA LEU A 96 4.13 -8.28 -21.91
C LEU A 96 3.60 -8.16 -23.36
N ARG A 97 4.23 -7.32 -24.19
CA ARG A 97 3.88 -7.25 -25.62
C ARG A 97 4.17 -8.57 -26.35
N ALA A 98 5.29 -9.24 -26.05
CA ALA A 98 5.61 -10.56 -26.59
C ALA A 98 4.61 -11.63 -26.14
N TYR A 99 3.99 -11.48 -24.96
CA TYR A 99 2.90 -12.32 -24.47
C TYR A 99 1.52 -11.95 -25.05
N GLY A 100 1.45 -10.96 -25.92
CA GLY A 100 0.22 -10.55 -26.61
C GLY A 100 -0.65 -9.55 -25.85
N PHE A 101 -0.11 -8.90 -24.82
CA PHE A 101 -0.80 -7.80 -24.15
C PHE A 101 -0.74 -6.50 -24.95
N GLN A 102 -1.80 -5.73 -24.89
CA GLN A 102 -1.81 -4.33 -25.29
C GLN A 102 -1.31 -3.49 -24.12
N VAL A 103 -0.22 -2.73 -24.32
CA VAL A 103 0.49 -2.03 -23.24
C VAL A 103 0.47 -0.54 -23.46
N ASP A 104 -0.13 0.17 -22.51
CA ASP A 104 -0.09 1.62 -22.38
C ASP A 104 0.97 2.01 -21.34
N THR A 105 1.86 2.92 -21.68
CA THR A 105 2.90 3.47 -20.78
C THR A 105 2.64 4.94 -20.51
N GLY A 106 3.24 5.49 -19.44
CA GLY A 106 3.01 6.89 -19.07
C GLY A 106 1.60 7.13 -18.50
N VAL A 107 1.03 6.11 -17.87
CA VAL A 107 -0.34 6.11 -17.36
C VAL A 107 -0.53 7.19 -16.31
N ALA A 108 -1.63 7.92 -16.37
CA ALA A 108 -1.96 9.03 -15.48
C ALA A 108 -0.86 10.11 -15.40
N GLY A 109 -0.03 10.25 -16.45
CA GLY A 109 1.06 11.21 -16.52
C GLY A 109 2.34 10.76 -15.77
N MET A 110 2.40 9.53 -15.31
CA MET A 110 3.57 8.94 -14.63
C MET A 110 4.44 8.19 -15.62
N PRO A 111 5.66 8.67 -15.95
CA PRO A 111 6.47 8.13 -17.05
C PRO A 111 6.80 6.64 -16.94
N THR A 112 6.94 6.14 -15.72
CA THR A 112 7.31 4.77 -15.42
C THR A 112 6.12 3.87 -15.05
N ALA A 113 4.88 4.39 -15.02
CA ALA A 113 3.69 3.57 -14.84
C ALA A 113 3.20 2.97 -16.17
N PHE A 114 2.67 1.76 -16.13
CA PHE A 114 2.05 1.13 -17.29
C PHE A 114 0.79 0.33 -16.93
N VAL A 115 -0.06 0.10 -17.92
CA VAL A 115 -1.16 -0.87 -17.82
C VAL A 115 -1.13 -1.77 -19.06
N ALA A 116 -1.01 -3.06 -18.83
CA ALA A 116 -1.02 -4.08 -19.88
C ALA A 116 -2.32 -4.88 -19.83
N ARG A 117 -3.04 -4.94 -20.92
CA ARG A 117 -4.37 -5.58 -21.02
C ARG A 117 -4.37 -6.72 -22.02
N TRP A 118 -4.91 -7.84 -21.61
CA TRP A 118 -5.18 -8.96 -22.50
C TRP A 118 -6.65 -9.39 -22.38
N THR A 119 -7.28 -9.63 -23.52
CA THR A 119 -8.67 -10.09 -23.58
C THR A 119 -8.71 -11.47 -24.20
N SER A 120 -9.45 -12.39 -23.58
CA SER A 120 -9.61 -13.74 -24.08
C SER A 120 -10.21 -13.76 -25.50
N PRO A 121 -9.73 -14.65 -26.39
CA PRO A 121 -10.39 -14.88 -27.68
C PRO A 121 -11.85 -15.35 -27.56
N ALA A 122 -12.25 -15.86 -26.40
CA ALA A 122 -13.64 -16.23 -26.11
C ALA A 122 -14.54 -15.01 -25.77
N GLY A 123 -13.97 -13.82 -25.68
CA GLY A 123 -14.67 -12.56 -25.41
C GLY A 123 -14.38 -11.99 -24.02
N ALA A 124 -14.91 -10.80 -23.81
CA ALA A 124 -14.67 -10.00 -22.61
C ALA A 124 -15.73 -10.21 -21.50
N ASN A 125 -16.76 -11.03 -21.75
CA ASN A 125 -17.89 -11.23 -20.83
C ASN A 125 -17.55 -12.25 -19.73
N GLY A 126 -16.51 -11.94 -18.92
CA GLY A 126 -16.04 -12.72 -17.80
C GLY A 126 -15.26 -11.83 -16.85
N PRO A 127 -14.69 -12.38 -15.76
CA PRO A 127 -13.96 -11.61 -14.78
C PRO A 127 -12.74 -10.90 -15.38
N THR A 128 -12.44 -9.74 -14.85
CA THR A 128 -11.20 -9.00 -15.08
C THR A 128 -10.24 -9.29 -13.92
N LEU A 129 -9.22 -10.09 -14.20
CA LEU A 129 -8.19 -10.48 -13.26
C LEU A 129 -7.07 -9.45 -13.29
N GLY A 130 -6.86 -8.73 -12.20
CA GLY A 130 -5.81 -7.73 -12.07
C GLY A 130 -4.64 -8.22 -11.25
N LEU A 131 -3.43 -7.88 -11.68
CA LEU A 131 -2.18 -8.16 -11.01
C LEU A 131 -1.37 -6.87 -10.87
N ILE A 132 -0.89 -6.59 -9.68
CA ILE A 132 -0.06 -5.41 -9.37
C ILE A 132 1.41 -5.82 -9.45
N ALA A 133 2.17 -5.05 -10.21
CA ALA A 133 3.58 -5.27 -10.47
C ALA A 133 4.38 -4.06 -9.98
N GLU A 134 5.23 -4.25 -8.98
CA GLU A 134 6.19 -3.28 -8.45
C GLU A 134 7.59 -3.62 -8.95
N TYR A 135 8.47 -2.61 -9.05
CA TYR A 135 9.82 -2.80 -9.62
C TYR A 135 10.83 -1.73 -9.20
N ASP A 136 10.50 -0.87 -8.28
CA ASP A 136 11.41 0.16 -7.76
C ASP A 136 12.35 -0.37 -6.69
N ALA A 137 13.44 0.36 -6.45
CA ALA A 137 14.50 0.04 -5.51
C ALA A 137 14.65 1.12 -4.44
N LEU A 138 15.19 0.72 -3.29
CA LEU A 138 15.60 1.60 -2.20
C LEU A 138 16.94 2.27 -2.50
N ARG A 139 17.10 3.49 -1.98
CA ARG A 139 18.43 4.11 -1.87
C ARG A 139 19.19 3.56 -0.67
N GLY A 140 20.45 3.22 -0.87
CA GLY A 140 21.31 2.72 0.20
C GLY A 140 22.70 3.34 0.22
N THR A 141 23.39 3.19 1.34
CA THR A 141 24.78 3.68 1.50
C THR A 141 25.80 2.87 0.68
N GLN A 142 25.41 1.68 0.21
CA GLN A 142 26.21 0.82 -0.66
C GLN A 142 25.73 0.85 -2.12
N GLY A 143 24.93 1.86 -2.50
CA GLY A 143 24.24 1.95 -3.78
C GLY A 143 22.77 1.58 -3.65
N ASP A 144 22.01 1.80 -4.72
CA ASP A 144 20.58 1.45 -4.77
C ASP A 144 20.42 -0.07 -4.74
N PHE A 145 19.33 -0.58 -4.13
CA PHE A 145 19.15 -2.02 -3.90
C PHE A 145 17.69 -2.40 -3.72
N HIS A 146 17.31 -3.63 -4.10
CA HIS A 146 15.97 -4.17 -3.87
C HIS A 146 15.86 -4.78 -2.45
N GLY A 147 15.67 -3.94 -1.43
CA GLY A 147 15.53 -4.34 -0.03
C GLY A 147 14.18 -4.94 0.33
N ASP A 148 13.18 -4.79 -0.55
CA ASP A 148 11.86 -5.42 -0.47
C ASP A 148 11.60 -6.39 -1.63
N GLN A 149 12.67 -6.78 -2.35
CA GLN A 149 12.63 -7.76 -3.42
C GLN A 149 11.62 -7.43 -4.55
N HIS A 150 11.33 -6.13 -4.81
CA HIS A 150 10.49 -5.69 -5.91
C HIS A 150 11.02 -6.14 -7.28
N ASN A 151 12.30 -6.49 -7.37
CA ASN A 151 12.88 -7.12 -8.55
C ASN A 151 12.18 -8.44 -8.93
N ALA A 152 11.59 -9.17 -7.96
CA ALA A 152 10.91 -10.42 -8.18
C ALA A 152 9.40 -10.28 -8.40
N GLN A 153 8.76 -9.24 -7.85
CA GLN A 153 7.31 -9.08 -7.89
C GLN A 153 6.75 -9.04 -9.31
N SER A 154 7.32 -8.22 -10.18
CA SER A 154 6.89 -8.16 -11.58
C SER A 154 7.09 -9.48 -12.33
N PRO A 155 8.25 -10.17 -12.27
CA PRO A 155 8.42 -11.51 -12.82
C PRO A 155 7.43 -12.56 -12.28
N ILE A 156 7.09 -12.54 -10.98
CA ILE A 156 6.05 -13.38 -10.37
C ILE A 156 4.71 -13.16 -11.08
N VAL A 157 4.28 -11.91 -11.15
CA VAL A 157 3.05 -11.48 -11.84
C VAL A 157 3.05 -11.91 -13.32
N LEU A 158 4.16 -11.73 -14.04
CA LEU A 158 4.24 -12.09 -15.46
C LEU A 158 4.16 -13.60 -15.67
N ALA A 159 4.72 -14.42 -14.78
CA ALA A 159 4.59 -15.88 -14.84
C ALA A 159 3.13 -16.32 -14.67
N ALA A 160 2.44 -15.78 -13.66
CA ALA A 160 1.03 -16.06 -13.42
C ALA A 160 0.15 -15.59 -14.59
N ALA A 161 0.34 -14.36 -15.06
CA ALA A 161 -0.41 -13.78 -16.18
C ALA A 161 -0.24 -14.60 -17.47
N ARG A 162 0.98 -15.03 -17.79
CA ARG A 162 1.25 -15.87 -18.97
C ARG A 162 0.51 -17.19 -18.90
N ALA A 163 0.61 -17.91 -17.80
CA ALA A 163 -0.05 -19.21 -17.63
C ALA A 163 -1.58 -19.09 -17.69
N LEU A 164 -2.15 -18.07 -17.07
CA LEU A 164 -3.61 -17.81 -17.07
C LEU A 164 -4.12 -17.45 -18.47
N THR A 165 -3.43 -16.56 -19.20
CA THR A 165 -3.84 -16.17 -20.56
C THR A 165 -3.80 -17.34 -21.54
N GLU A 166 -2.78 -18.19 -21.45
CA GLU A 166 -2.70 -19.42 -22.25
C GLU A 166 -3.83 -20.40 -21.91
N TYR A 167 -4.13 -20.60 -20.61
CA TYR A 167 -5.25 -21.43 -20.20
C TYR A 167 -6.59 -20.86 -20.74
N MET A 168 -6.84 -19.57 -20.52
CA MET A 168 -8.08 -18.92 -20.96
C MET A 168 -8.28 -19.04 -22.49
N ALA A 169 -7.21 -18.88 -23.27
CA ALA A 169 -7.26 -19.03 -24.71
C ALA A 169 -7.57 -20.48 -25.12
N GLN A 170 -6.87 -21.45 -24.56
CA GLN A 170 -7.02 -22.88 -24.89
C GLN A 170 -8.38 -23.43 -24.44
N ALA A 171 -8.80 -23.12 -23.22
CA ALA A 171 -10.08 -23.57 -22.67
C ALA A 171 -11.29 -22.73 -23.11
N ARG A 172 -11.08 -21.69 -23.91
CA ARG A 172 -12.09 -20.73 -24.35
C ARG A 172 -12.89 -20.12 -23.20
N VAL A 173 -12.21 -19.74 -22.12
CA VAL A 173 -12.82 -19.05 -20.99
C VAL A 173 -12.80 -17.54 -21.25
N ALA A 174 -13.97 -16.90 -21.22
CA ALA A 174 -14.10 -15.46 -21.42
C ALA A 174 -13.58 -14.67 -20.19
N GLY A 175 -13.06 -13.47 -20.41
CA GLY A 175 -12.56 -12.57 -19.38
C GLY A 175 -11.33 -11.78 -19.83
N ARG A 176 -10.74 -11.07 -18.90
CA ARG A 176 -9.55 -10.23 -19.11
C ARG A 176 -8.48 -10.53 -18.08
N VAL A 177 -7.23 -10.33 -18.46
CA VAL A 177 -6.09 -10.25 -17.54
C VAL A 177 -5.46 -8.88 -17.72
N VAL A 178 -5.23 -8.17 -16.61
CA VAL A 178 -4.65 -6.83 -16.61
C VAL A 178 -3.48 -6.79 -15.64
N VAL A 179 -2.31 -6.37 -16.13
CA VAL A 179 -1.14 -6.11 -15.29
C VAL A 179 -1.00 -4.59 -15.12
N TYR A 180 -0.98 -4.17 -13.88
CA TYR A 180 -0.79 -2.78 -13.48
C TYR A 180 0.64 -2.59 -12.98
N GLY A 181 1.46 -1.90 -13.77
CA GLY A 181 2.81 -1.51 -13.37
C GLY A 181 2.75 -0.25 -12.51
N THR A 182 3.08 -0.44 -11.24
CA THR A 182 2.99 0.59 -10.21
C THR A 182 4.39 0.96 -9.72
N PRO A 183 4.99 2.05 -10.24
CA PRO A 183 6.30 2.52 -9.83
C PRO A 183 6.27 3.17 -8.44
N ALA A 184 7.44 3.53 -7.93
CA ALA A 184 7.61 4.46 -6.81
C ALA A 184 6.78 4.07 -5.56
N GLU A 185 6.86 2.80 -5.14
CA GLU A 185 6.26 2.36 -3.90
C GLU A 185 7.07 2.86 -2.70
N GLU A 186 8.39 2.84 -2.81
CA GLU A 186 9.39 3.14 -1.77
C GLU A 186 9.64 4.63 -1.54
N VAL A 187 8.93 5.50 -2.24
CA VAL A 187 9.10 6.97 -2.16
C VAL A 187 7.76 7.70 -2.14
N ASP A 188 7.73 8.86 -1.49
CA ASP A 188 6.55 9.73 -1.47
C ASP A 188 6.57 10.75 -2.64
N PRO A 189 5.41 11.02 -3.26
CA PRO A 189 4.13 10.36 -3.07
C PRO A 189 4.12 8.97 -3.73
N PRO A 190 3.49 7.96 -3.11
CA PRO A 190 3.42 6.62 -3.69
C PRO A 190 2.54 6.61 -4.94
N ALA A 191 3.03 5.99 -6.02
CA ALA A 191 2.32 6.02 -7.30
C ALA A 191 0.95 5.32 -7.25
N LYS A 192 0.76 4.28 -6.45
CA LYS A 192 -0.52 3.59 -6.31
C LYS A 192 -1.65 4.51 -5.86
N ALA A 193 -1.40 5.43 -4.93
CA ALA A 193 -2.38 6.43 -4.50
C ALA A 193 -2.78 7.38 -5.65
N LEU A 194 -1.82 7.79 -6.48
CA LEU A 194 -2.06 8.62 -7.66
C LEU A 194 -2.81 7.88 -8.76
N LEU A 195 -2.44 6.63 -9.03
CA LEU A 195 -3.12 5.74 -9.98
C LEU A 195 -4.56 5.48 -9.56
N TRP A 196 -4.80 5.27 -8.24
CA TRP A 196 -6.14 5.12 -7.70
C TRP A 196 -6.97 6.39 -7.91
N LYS A 197 -6.45 7.56 -7.55
CA LYS A 197 -7.12 8.86 -7.77
C LYS A 197 -7.46 9.08 -9.25
N ALA A 198 -6.59 8.64 -10.16
CA ALA A 198 -6.83 8.67 -11.61
C ALA A 198 -7.83 7.58 -12.08
N GLY A 199 -8.27 6.69 -11.22
CA GLY A 199 -9.23 5.64 -11.55
C GLY A 199 -8.66 4.48 -12.38
N VAL A 200 -7.36 4.27 -12.35
CA VAL A 200 -6.66 3.28 -13.19
C VAL A 200 -7.10 1.84 -12.88
N PHE A 201 -7.40 1.53 -11.62
CA PHE A 201 -7.81 0.19 -11.18
C PHE A 201 -9.30 -0.10 -11.43
N ARG A 202 -10.08 0.88 -11.88
CA ARG A 202 -11.54 0.69 -12.11
C ARG A 202 -11.79 -0.37 -13.16
N GLY A 203 -12.71 -1.28 -12.83
CA GLY A 203 -13.11 -2.38 -13.71
C GLY A 203 -12.32 -3.67 -13.54
N ALA A 204 -11.38 -3.74 -12.61
CA ALA A 204 -10.87 -5.00 -12.09
C ALA A 204 -11.90 -5.61 -11.12
N ASP A 205 -12.11 -6.92 -11.22
CA ASP A 205 -13.00 -7.67 -10.31
C ASP A 205 -12.24 -8.25 -9.12
N ILE A 206 -10.93 -8.39 -9.26
CA ILE A 206 -9.98 -8.81 -8.22
C ILE A 206 -8.61 -8.21 -8.54
N LEU A 207 -7.84 -7.90 -7.51
CA LEU A 207 -6.42 -7.57 -7.61
C LEU A 207 -5.59 -8.53 -6.75
N VAL A 208 -4.47 -8.98 -7.29
CA VAL A 208 -3.50 -9.80 -6.57
C VAL A 208 -2.14 -9.11 -6.62
N ARG A 209 -1.41 -9.17 -5.53
CA ARG A 209 -0.08 -8.60 -5.37
C ARG A 209 0.81 -9.56 -4.60
N SER A 210 2.06 -9.65 -4.98
CA SER A 210 3.12 -10.31 -4.22
C SER A 210 3.83 -9.34 -3.27
N HIS A 211 4.39 -9.84 -2.18
CA HIS A 211 5.35 -9.11 -1.37
C HIS A 211 6.33 -10.04 -0.65
N SER A 212 7.58 -9.58 -0.52
CA SER A 212 8.63 -10.27 0.23
C SER A 212 8.34 -10.33 1.73
N SER A 213 8.83 -11.37 2.40
CA SER A 213 8.66 -11.51 3.84
C SER A 213 9.65 -12.48 4.46
N THR A 214 9.81 -12.39 5.78
CA THR A 214 10.48 -13.39 6.63
C THR A 214 9.56 -14.54 7.05
N GLU A 215 8.25 -14.46 6.77
CA GLU A 215 7.25 -15.46 7.13
C GLU A 215 6.17 -15.53 6.04
N THR A 216 5.64 -16.74 5.80
CA THR A 216 4.41 -16.93 5.00
C THR A 216 3.22 -16.78 5.92
N ARG A 217 2.49 -15.67 5.78
CA ARG A 217 1.45 -15.30 6.72
C ARG A 217 0.29 -14.64 6.01
N ARG A 218 -0.94 -15.03 6.35
CA ARG A 218 -2.16 -14.36 5.91
C ARG A 218 -2.47 -13.17 6.80
N ASP A 219 -3.19 -12.21 6.24
CA ASP A 219 -3.70 -11.06 6.98
C ASP A 219 -5.01 -11.39 7.70
N ARG A 220 -5.29 -10.65 8.77
CA ARG A 220 -6.57 -10.74 9.45
C ARG A 220 -7.65 -10.04 8.61
N PRO A 221 -8.84 -10.66 8.45
CA PRO A 221 -9.95 -10.01 7.75
C PRO A 221 -10.45 -8.77 8.49
N GLY A 222 -10.92 -7.79 7.73
CA GLY A 222 -11.44 -6.54 8.26
C GLY A 222 -11.01 -5.32 7.46
N PHE A 223 -10.85 -4.20 8.15
CA PHE A 223 -10.27 -3.00 7.57
C PHE A 223 -9.13 -2.45 8.42
N GLY A 224 -8.14 -1.95 7.76
CA GLY A 224 -6.87 -1.45 8.30
C GLY A 224 -5.86 -1.24 7.20
N VAL A 225 -4.67 -0.78 7.58
CA VAL A 225 -3.51 -0.68 6.69
C VAL A 225 -2.27 -1.19 7.43
N CYS A 226 -1.31 -1.76 6.70
CA CYS A 226 0.01 -2.02 7.28
C CYS A 226 0.57 -0.70 7.81
N CYS A 227 1.45 -0.66 8.75
CA CYS A 227 2.18 0.55 9.11
C CYS A 227 1.35 1.73 9.67
N LEU A 228 0.04 1.60 9.86
CA LEU A 228 -0.95 2.63 10.24
C LEU A 228 -1.26 3.61 9.08
N ASP A 229 -2.35 4.36 9.22
CA ASP A 229 -2.60 5.53 8.38
C ASP A 229 -1.48 6.55 8.57
N ILE A 230 -1.06 7.20 7.50
CA ILE A 230 0.07 8.13 7.50
C ILE A 230 -0.32 9.43 6.79
N ASP A 231 0.10 10.56 7.37
CA ASP A 231 0.30 11.82 6.65
C ASP A 231 1.80 12.19 6.71
N ALA A 232 2.40 12.40 5.55
CA ALA A 232 3.72 12.99 5.39
C ALA A 232 3.54 14.49 5.11
N VAL A 233 4.06 15.36 5.99
CA VAL A 233 3.75 16.79 5.95
C VAL A 233 4.97 17.66 6.22
N LYS A 234 5.17 18.67 5.38
CA LYS A 234 6.18 19.73 5.55
C LYS A 234 5.52 21.03 5.96
N TYR A 235 6.08 21.65 6.99
CA TYR A 235 5.76 23.00 7.45
C TYR A 235 6.91 23.91 7.09
N THR A 236 6.69 24.83 6.15
CA THR A 236 7.70 25.79 5.69
C THR A 236 7.44 27.14 6.30
N PHE A 237 8.34 27.60 7.15
CA PHE A 237 8.28 28.93 7.76
C PHE A 237 9.10 29.90 6.93
N THR A 238 8.48 31.04 6.59
CA THR A 238 9.12 32.12 5.82
C THR A 238 9.18 33.37 6.67
N GLY A 239 10.38 33.90 6.84
CA GLY A 239 10.67 35.08 7.64
C GLY A 239 11.28 36.21 6.83
N ARG A 240 12.16 36.95 7.48
CA ARG A 240 12.93 38.05 6.86
C ARG A 240 14.35 38.05 7.37
N PRO A 241 15.37 38.01 6.49
CA PRO A 241 16.76 38.00 6.91
C PRO A 241 17.19 39.37 7.50
N ALA A 242 18.14 39.31 8.41
CA ALA A 242 18.81 40.47 8.95
C ALA A 242 20.20 40.09 9.47
N HIS A 243 21.09 41.07 9.57
CA HIS A 243 22.36 40.86 10.24
C HIS A 243 22.14 40.67 11.75
N GLN A 244 22.87 39.76 12.39
CA GLN A 244 22.78 39.47 13.83
C GLN A 244 22.81 40.74 14.72
N LEU A 245 23.64 41.72 14.39
CA LEU A 245 23.73 42.99 15.15
C LEU A 245 22.49 43.88 15.03
N THR A 246 21.62 43.60 14.06
CA THR A 246 20.37 44.33 13.81
C THR A 246 19.20 43.37 13.67
N ALA A 247 19.21 42.28 14.43
CA ALA A 247 18.25 41.20 14.34
C ALA A 247 16.78 41.63 14.52
N TRP A 248 16.54 42.74 15.23
CA TRP A 248 15.19 43.32 15.39
C TRP A 248 14.54 43.77 14.05
N ASN A 249 15.35 43.91 13.00
CA ASN A 249 14.84 44.17 11.64
C ASN A 249 14.40 42.89 10.90
N GLY A 250 14.77 41.70 11.43
CA GLY A 250 14.45 40.39 10.86
C GLY A 250 13.14 39.83 11.34
N ARG A 251 12.82 38.65 10.80
CA ARG A 251 11.79 37.72 11.30
C ARG A 251 12.38 36.31 11.21
N ASN A 252 12.58 35.67 12.35
CA ASN A 252 13.39 34.46 12.43
C ASN A 252 12.49 33.23 12.17
N ALA A 253 12.63 32.61 11.00
CA ALA A 253 11.91 31.42 10.62
C ALA A 253 12.33 30.18 11.47
N LEU A 254 13.58 30.12 11.93
CA LEU A 254 14.03 29.03 12.80
C LEU A 254 13.40 29.12 14.19
N GLU A 255 13.20 30.30 14.75
CA GLU A 255 12.47 30.47 16.02
C GLU A 255 11.03 29.99 15.88
N ALA A 256 10.35 30.27 14.75
CA ALA A 256 9.02 29.73 14.48
C ALA A 256 9.03 28.20 14.45
N ALA A 257 9.98 27.60 13.74
CA ALA A 257 10.12 26.15 13.66
C ALA A 257 10.40 25.51 15.03
N VAL A 258 11.24 26.11 15.87
CA VAL A 258 11.54 25.62 17.24
C VAL A 258 10.30 25.72 18.13
N GLN A 259 9.56 26.85 18.09
CA GLN A 259 8.30 26.99 18.82
C GLN A 259 7.28 25.96 18.38
N PHE A 260 7.12 25.74 17.08
CA PHE A 260 6.23 24.73 16.54
C PHE A 260 6.63 23.31 16.99
N TYR A 261 7.92 22.96 16.89
CA TYR A 261 8.43 21.65 17.31
C TYR A 261 8.16 21.40 18.80
N SER A 262 8.38 22.40 19.64
CA SER A 262 8.06 22.36 21.07
C SER A 262 6.56 22.23 21.32
N ALA A 263 5.72 22.95 20.57
CA ALA A 263 4.27 22.87 20.68
C ALA A 263 3.76 21.44 20.34
N VAL A 264 4.29 20.81 19.30
CA VAL A 264 3.98 19.42 18.94
C VAL A 264 4.31 18.47 20.09
N ASP A 265 5.46 18.64 20.75
CA ASP A 265 5.81 17.82 21.91
C ASP A 265 4.85 18.00 23.08
N HIS A 266 4.36 19.21 23.35
CA HIS A 266 3.34 19.47 24.36
C HIS A 266 1.99 18.84 24.01
N LEU A 267 1.59 18.87 22.72
CA LEU A 267 0.35 18.28 22.24
C LEU A 267 0.30 16.76 22.43
N ARG A 268 1.46 16.07 22.44
CA ARG A 268 1.53 14.61 22.66
C ARG A 268 0.82 14.16 23.93
N SER A 269 0.81 14.97 24.99
CA SER A 269 0.12 14.65 26.23
C SER A 269 -1.40 14.58 26.11
N THR A 270 -1.96 15.17 25.07
CA THR A 270 -3.39 15.21 24.78
C THR A 270 -3.84 14.21 23.72
N TRP A 271 -2.89 13.57 23.03
CA TRP A 271 -3.18 12.59 22.00
C TRP A 271 -3.37 11.19 22.58
N ARG A 272 -4.11 10.37 21.86
CA ARG A 272 -4.21 8.94 22.16
C ARG A 272 -2.82 8.29 22.06
N PRO A 273 -2.51 7.30 22.93
CA PRO A 273 -1.16 6.69 23.00
C PRO A 273 -0.78 5.92 21.71
N ASP A 274 -1.75 5.60 20.87
CA ASP A 274 -1.50 4.94 19.56
C ASP A 274 -0.90 5.90 18.53
N ALA A 275 -0.97 7.21 18.76
CA ALA A 275 -0.39 8.22 17.87
C ALA A 275 1.14 8.07 17.80
N ARG A 276 1.68 8.08 16.57
CA ARG A 276 3.10 8.09 16.29
C ARG A 276 3.40 9.32 15.44
N VAL A 277 3.99 10.32 16.05
CA VAL A 277 4.33 11.58 15.39
C VAL A 277 5.81 11.82 15.57
N GLN A 278 6.55 11.90 14.46
CA GLN A 278 7.99 12.13 14.49
C GLN A 278 8.39 13.07 13.37
N GLY A 279 9.29 13.99 13.65
CA GLY A 279 9.76 14.96 12.68
C GLY A 279 11.23 15.31 12.81
N VAL A 280 11.71 16.01 11.80
CA VAL A 280 13.07 16.55 11.69
C VAL A 280 13.00 17.99 11.18
N ILE A 281 14.08 18.75 11.35
CA ILE A 281 14.28 20.08 10.75
C ILE A 281 15.35 19.92 9.67
N PRO A 282 15.00 19.59 8.41
CA PRO A 282 15.98 19.40 7.34
C PRO A 282 16.63 20.71 6.90
N GLU A 283 15.96 21.85 7.07
CA GLU A 283 16.47 23.16 6.71
C GLU A 283 16.27 24.12 7.89
N GLY A 284 17.36 24.57 8.51
CA GLY A 284 17.34 25.37 9.75
C GLY A 284 18.12 26.69 9.68
N GLY A 285 18.45 27.17 8.48
CA GLY A 285 19.28 28.38 8.28
C GLY A 285 20.67 28.02 7.75
N ILE A 286 21.47 29.08 7.44
CA ILE A 286 22.76 28.93 6.75
C ILE A 286 23.94 29.29 7.65
N ALA A 287 23.86 30.41 8.40
CA ALA A 287 24.94 30.90 9.22
C ALA A 287 24.42 31.64 10.46
N PRO A 288 25.11 31.54 11.62
CA PRO A 288 24.63 32.11 12.88
C PRO A 288 24.61 33.63 12.94
N ASN A 289 25.31 34.32 12.04
CA ASN A 289 25.33 35.79 11.95
C ASN A 289 24.25 36.38 11.02
N VAL A 290 23.38 35.52 10.48
CA VAL A 290 22.22 35.88 9.64
C VAL A 290 20.96 35.35 10.27
N VAL A 291 19.93 36.18 10.49
CA VAL A 291 18.60 35.73 10.92
C VAL A 291 18.01 34.83 9.83
N PRO A 292 17.68 33.54 10.13
CA PRO A 292 17.09 32.64 9.15
C PRO A 292 15.75 33.14 8.64
N ASP A 293 15.60 33.24 7.33
CA ASP A 293 14.37 33.64 6.65
C ASP A 293 13.60 32.50 6.03
N HIS A 294 14.17 31.29 6.07
CA HIS A 294 13.55 30.06 5.58
C HIS A 294 13.90 28.88 6.48
N THR A 295 12.89 28.11 6.88
CA THR A 295 13.05 26.88 7.68
C THR A 295 11.98 25.89 7.32
N VAL A 296 12.34 24.63 7.19
CA VAL A 296 11.42 23.52 6.93
C VAL A 296 11.42 22.55 8.11
N VAL A 297 10.24 22.19 8.57
CA VAL A 297 10.03 21.09 9.52
C VAL A 297 9.25 20.01 8.81
N ASP A 298 9.74 18.78 8.83
CA ASP A 298 9.17 17.65 8.13
C ASP A 298 8.69 16.59 9.15
N TYR A 299 7.41 16.16 9.06
CA TYR A 299 6.78 15.24 9.99
C TYR A 299 6.10 14.07 9.27
N PHE A 300 6.22 12.89 9.88
CA PHE A 300 5.30 11.79 9.67
C PHE A 300 4.35 11.68 10.86
N ILE A 301 3.05 11.70 10.55
CA ILE A 301 1.95 11.54 11.50
C ILE A 301 1.32 10.19 11.23
N ARG A 302 1.21 9.30 12.23
CA ARG A 302 0.63 7.96 12.07
C ARG A 302 -0.42 7.71 13.15
N PHE A 303 -1.54 7.11 12.72
CA PHE A 303 -2.61 6.67 13.62
C PHE A 303 -3.37 5.47 13.03
N PRO A 304 -4.06 4.64 13.86
CA PRO A 304 -4.84 3.49 13.38
C PRO A 304 -6.04 3.79 12.47
N ASP A 305 -6.57 5.01 12.43
CA ASP A 305 -7.68 5.43 11.57
C ASP A 305 -7.48 6.85 11.01
N GLU A 306 -8.00 7.09 9.81
CA GLU A 306 -7.85 8.37 9.10
C GLU A 306 -8.49 9.56 9.82
N VAL A 307 -9.56 9.34 10.58
CA VAL A 307 -10.34 10.45 11.19
C VAL A 307 -9.59 11.07 12.36
N TYR A 308 -9.02 10.23 13.24
CA TYR A 308 -8.19 10.74 14.33
C TYR A 308 -6.83 11.22 13.84
N LEU A 309 -6.28 10.60 12.80
CA LEU A 309 -5.08 11.09 12.09
C LEU A 309 -5.30 12.54 11.62
N GLU A 310 -6.39 12.81 10.92
CA GLU A 310 -6.76 14.16 10.48
C GLU A 310 -6.97 15.11 11.66
N HIS A 311 -7.48 14.62 12.79
CA HIS A 311 -7.62 15.43 14.01
C HIS A 311 -6.25 15.86 14.55
N ILE A 312 -5.27 14.96 14.63
CA ILE A 312 -3.89 15.29 15.01
C ILE A 312 -3.30 16.31 14.03
N ALA A 313 -3.46 16.07 12.73
CA ALA A 313 -2.92 16.96 11.69
C ALA A 313 -3.48 18.39 11.83
N ARG A 314 -4.79 18.55 12.09
CA ARG A 314 -5.38 19.88 12.34
C ARG A 314 -4.77 20.57 13.59
N MET A 315 -4.58 19.84 14.69
CA MET A 315 -3.95 20.41 15.89
C MET A 315 -2.52 20.88 15.60
N MET A 316 -1.78 20.14 14.78
CA MET A 316 -0.43 20.52 14.35
C MET A 316 -0.44 21.75 13.43
N ASP A 317 -1.38 21.81 12.48
CA ASP A 317 -1.55 22.98 11.60
C ASP A 317 -1.84 24.26 12.41
N ASP A 318 -2.69 24.16 13.43
CA ASP A 318 -3.01 25.30 14.31
C ASP A 318 -1.81 25.70 15.19
N ALA A 319 -1.04 24.72 15.66
CA ALA A 319 0.21 24.99 16.38
C ALA A 319 1.24 25.71 15.50
N ALA A 320 1.36 25.30 14.22
CA ALA A 320 2.26 25.94 13.26
C ALA A 320 1.85 27.39 12.97
N LYS A 321 0.55 27.67 12.82
CA LYS A 321 0.02 29.04 12.68
C LYS A 321 0.35 29.88 13.91
N GLY A 322 0.08 29.32 15.12
CA GLY A 322 0.42 30.03 16.37
C GLY A 322 1.89 30.37 16.49
N ALA A 323 2.79 29.45 16.10
CA ALA A 323 4.23 29.70 16.08
C ALA A 323 4.63 30.79 15.08
N ALA A 324 4.01 30.81 13.90
CA ALA A 324 4.21 31.84 12.90
C ALA A 324 3.77 33.23 13.40
N GLU A 325 2.59 33.32 14.01
CA GLU A 325 2.07 34.56 14.61
C GLU A 325 2.97 35.08 15.71
N MET A 326 3.44 34.22 16.62
CA MET A 326 4.35 34.59 17.72
C MET A 326 5.65 35.22 17.23
N THR A 327 6.16 34.78 16.09
CA THR A 327 7.46 35.17 15.54
C THR A 327 7.34 36.21 14.42
N GLY A 328 6.13 36.54 14.00
CA GLY A 328 5.84 37.42 12.87
C GLY A 328 6.33 36.89 11.52
N THR A 329 6.35 35.56 11.38
CA THR A 329 6.64 34.80 10.15
C THR A 329 5.39 34.35 9.45
N GLU A 330 5.53 33.77 8.26
CA GLU A 330 4.46 33.09 7.56
C GLU A 330 4.70 31.57 7.58
N VAL A 331 3.64 30.75 7.52
CA VAL A 331 3.76 29.30 7.40
C VAL A 331 2.93 28.79 6.23
N SER A 332 3.52 27.91 5.44
CA SER A 332 2.83 27.09 4.45
C SER A 332 2.92 25.61 4.81
N VAL A 333 1.88 24.86 4.50
CA VAL A 333 1.77 23.43 4.81
C VAL A 333 1.69 22.64 3.51
N THR A 334 2.57 21.67 3.31
CA THR A 334 2.56 20.78 2.14
C THR A 334 2.47 19.35 2.61
N ARG A 335 1.37 18.66 2.24
CA ARG A 335 1.25 17.21 2.42
C ARG A 335 1.74 16.52 1.16
N TYR A 336 2.66 15.58 1.29
CA TYR A 336 3.34 14.96 0.15
C TYR A 336 3.23 13.43 0.12
N GLY A 337 2.70 12.80 1.16
CA GLY A 337 2.41 11.38 1.21
C GLY A 337 1.18 11.10 2.06
N GLU A 338 0.37 10.11 1.67
CA GLU A 338 -0.77 9.65 2.46
C GLU A 338 -0.99 8.16 2.27
N TYR A 339 -1.22 7.46 3.39
CA TYR A 339 -1.65 6.07 3.45
C TYR A 339 -2.93 6.00 4.25
N ARG A 340 -3.88 5.16 3.82
CA ARG A 340 -5.21 5.05 4.45
C ARG A 340 -5.62 3.60 4.58
N ASP A 341 -6.50 3.33 5.54
CA ASP A 341 -7.09 2.01 5.76
C ASP A 341 -7.63 1.38 4.48
N GLY A 342 -7.31 0.13 4.28
CA GLY A 342 -7.85 -0.73 3.25
C GLY A 342 -8.76 -1.83 3.78
N VAL A 343 -9.20 -2.71 2.90
CA VAL A 343 -10.07 -3.85 3.20
C VAL A 343 -9.36 -5.17 2.92
N THR A 344 -9.40 -6.08 3.88
CA THR A 344 -8.88 -7.46 3.76
C THR A 344 -10.04 -8.46 3.74
N VAL A 345 -10.11 -9.29 2.71
CA VAL A 345 -11.20 -10.23 2.45
C VAL A 345 -10.83 -11.64 2.90
N ALA A 346 -11.54 -12.20 3.87
CA ALA A 346 -11.24 -13.51 4.45
C ALA A 346 -11.18 -14.65 3.41
N SER A 347 -12.12 -14.70 2.47
CA SER A 347 -12.16 -15.76 1.47
C SER A 347 -10.90 -15.81 0.59
N LEU A 348 -10.27 -14.68 0.33
CA LEU A 348 -9.03 -14.61 -0.45
C LEU A 348 -7.80 -14.94 0.40
N GLU A 349 -7.74 -14.44 1.62
CA GLU A 349 -6.64 -14.72 2.56
C GLU A 349 -6.57 -16.21 2.92
N GLU A 350 -7.71 -16.82 3.22
CA GLU A 350 -7.81 -18.26 3.49
C GLU A 350 -7.43 -19.09 2.27
N LEU A 351 -7.84 -18.67 1.06
CA LEU A 351 -7.51 -19.37 -0.17
C LEU A 351 -6.00 -19.28 -0.47
N PHE A 352 -5.42 -18.10 -0.35
CA PHE A 352 -3.96 -17.91 -0.42
C PHE A 352 -3.25 -18.87 0.52
N PHE A 353 -3.64 -18.87 1.81
CA PHE A 353 -2.96 -19.67 2.82
C PHE A 353 -3.16 -21.18 2.66
N ALA A 354 -4.33 -21.62 2.16
CA ALA A 354 -4.57 -23.00 1.78
C ALA A 354 -3.64 -23.45 0.65
N TYR A 355 -3.41 -22.59 -0.36
CA TYR A 355 -2.43 -22.87 -1.41
C TYR A 355 -0.99 -22.81 -0.92
N ALA A 356 -0.65 -21.89 -0.04
CA ALA A 356 0.67 -21.83 0.59
C ALA A 356 1.01 -23.16 1.28
N LYS A 357 0.06 -23.71 2.06
CA LYS A 357 0.20 -25.04 2.67
C LYS A 357 0.34 -26.16 1.63
N LYS A 358 -0.52 -26.15 0.61
CA LYS A 358 -0.55 -27.20 -0.42
C LYS A 358 0.71 -27.25 -1.26
N LEU A 359 1.29 -26.09 -1.58
CA LEU A 359 2.49 -25.96 -2.39
C LEU A 359 3.78 -26.01 -1.57
N GLY A 360 3.68 -26.15 -0.25
CA GLY A 360 4.84 -26.28 0.64
C GLY A 360 5.59 -24.98 0.85
N ALA A 361 4.90 -23.86 0.89
CA ALA A 361 5.51 -22.55 1.19
C ALA A 361 6.30 -22.59 2.51
N PRO A 362 7.51 -22.05 2.55
CA PRO A 362 8.33 -22.05 3.75
C PRO A 362 7.80 -21.05 4.78
N GLY A 363 8.08 -21.30 6.06
CA GLY A 363 7.86 -20.32 7.13
C GLY A 363 6.40 -19.97 7.40
N LEU A 364 5.50 -20.96 7.29
CA LEU A 364 4.10 -20.77 7.65
C LEU A 364 3.96 -20.27 9.08
N ALA A 365 3.27 -19.16 9.28
CA ALA A 365 3.06 -18.52 10.56
C ALA A 365 1.58 -18.22 10.80
N ASP A 366 1.25 -17.89 12.05
CA ASP A 366 -0.10 -17.50 12.44
C ASP A 366 -0.51 -16.18 11.78
N GLU A 367 -1.82 -15.96 11.72
CA GLU A 367 -2.44 -14.74 11.21
C GLU A 367 -1.89 -13.47 11.89
N LYS A 368 -1.74 -12.38 11.15
CA LYS A 368 -1.40 -11.07 11.71
C LYS A 368 -2.46 -10.61 12.71
N GLY A 369 -2.03 -9.90 13.74
CA GLY A 369 -2.91 -9.48 14.85
C GLY A 369 -3.97 -8.44 14.45
N ARG A 370 -3.82 -7.77 13.29
CA ARG A 370 -4.75 -6.77 12.76
C ARG A 370 -4.83 -6.84 11.24
N PRO A 371 -5.94 -6.38 10.64
CA PRO A 371 -6.04 -6.22 9.19
C PRO A 371 -5.00 -5.25 8.66
N ALA A 372 -4.52 -5.47 7.44
CA ALA A 372 -3.53 -4.63 6.81
C ALA A 372 -3.94 -4.10 5.43
N GLY A 373 -5.02 -4.63 4.83
CA GLY A 373 -5.28 -4.42 3.40
C GLY A 373 -4.27 -5.21 2.55
N TYR A 374 -4.55 -5.39 1.29
CA TYR A 374 -3.66 -6.17 0.42
C TYR A 374 -2.62 -5.31 -0.30
N GLU A 375 -2.69 -4.01 -0.19
CA GLU A 375 -1.71 -3.07 -0.75
C GLU A 375 -1.45 -1.92 0.25
N GLU A 376 -0.29 -1.28 0.13
CA GLU A 376 0.23 -0.40 1.17
C GLU A 376 -0.55 0.91 1.30
N THR A 377 -1.10 1.42 0.20
CA THR A 377 -1.79 2.71 0.21
C THR A 377 -3.22 2.64 0.74
N GLY A 378 -3.81 1.44 0.78
CA GLY A 378 -5.13 1.16 1.32
C GLY A 378 -6.32 1.44 0.40
N PRO A 379 -6.45 2.64 -0.21
CA PRO A 379 -7.66 3.01 -0.94
C PRO A 379 -8.04 2.12 -2.11
N VAL A 380 -7.07 1.50 -2.78
CA VAL A 380 -7.33 0.55 -3.88
C VAL A 380 -8.18 -0.61 -3.39
N SER A 381 -7.85 -1.15 -2.20
CA SER A 381 -8.56 -2.29 -1.60
C SER A 381 -9.97 -1.93 -1.10
N ARG A 382 -10.29 -0.65 -0.92
CA ARG A 382 -11.66 -0.19 -0.64
C ARG A 382 -12.58 -0.33 -1.86
N ASP A 383 -12.02 -0.11 -3.05
CA ASP A 383 -12.78 -0.10 -4.30
C ASP A 383 -12.79 -1.46 -5.01
N VAL A 384 -11.70 -2.22 -4.91
CA VAL A 384 -11.52 -3.51 -5.57
C VAL A 384 -11.08 -4.56 -4.55
N PRO A 385 -11.77 -5.72 -4.46
CA PRO A 385 -11.32 -6.81 -3.60
C PRO A 385 -10.00 -7.38 -4.08
N GLY A 386 -9.15 -7.81 -3.16
CA GLY A 386 -7.86 -8.39 -3.53
C GLY A 386 -7.18 -9.12 -2.38
N VAL A 387 -5.98 -9.64 -2.67
CA VAL A 387 -5.12 -10.31 -1.71
C VAL A 387 -3.65 -9.99 -1.97
N GLY A 388 -2.92 -9.69 -0.90
CA GLY A 388 -1.47 -9.59 -0.90
C GLY A 388 -0.85 -10.94 -0.52
N ILE A 389 -0.22 -11.61 -1.48
CA ILE A 389 0.43 -12.89 -1.24
C ILE A 389 1.81 -12.63 -0.65
N THR A 390 2.07 -13.27 0.48
CA THR A 390 3.30 -13.07 1.24
C THR A 390 3.94 -14.41 1.52
N VAL A 391 4.98 -14.77 0.76
CA VAL A 391 5.73 -16.02 0.94
C VAL A 391 7.10 -15.68 1.54
N ARG A 392 7.53 -16.47 2.53
CA ARG A 392 8.86 -16.30 3.11
C ARG A 392 9.94 -16.44 2.04
N SER A 393 10.57 -15.33 1.70
CA SER A 393 11.60 -15.22 0.67
C SER A 393 12.98 -14.84 1.24
N SER A 394 13.03 -14.53 2.54
CA SER A 394 14.27 -14.13 3.20
C SER A 394 14.30 -14.56 4.67
N SER A 395 15.50 -14.59 5.23
CA SER A 395 15.76 -14.68 6.67
C SER A 395 16.02 -13.32 7.32
N PHE A 396 16.09 -12.27 6.51
CA PHE A 396 16.38 -10.90 6.95
C PHE A 396 15.15 -10.02 6.78
N ALA A 397 15.01 -9.02 7.64
CA ALA A 397 13.91 -8.04 7.56
C ALA A 397 13.99 -7.21 6.29
N ASN A 398 12.83 -6.67 5.89
CA ASN A 398 12.70 -5.72 4.79
C ASN A 398 13.65 -4.52 4.97
N HIS A 399 14.02 -3.87 3.88
CA HIS A 399 14.94 -2.73 3.81
C HIS A 399 16.38 -3.07 4.27
N THR A 400 16.80 -4.33 4.16
CA THR A 400 18.16 -4.75 4.49
C THR A 400 18.92 -5.30 3.29
N TYR A 401 20.24 -5.16 3.31
CA TYR A 401 21.10 -5.80 2.30
C TYR A 401 21.04 -7.32 2.37
N GLY A 402 20.73 -7.90 3.55
CA GLY A 402 20.52 -9.34 3.67
C GLY A 402 19.30 -9.82 2.88
N MET A 403 18.19 -9.09 2.91
CA MET A 403 17.02 -9.40 2.09
C MET A 403 17.32 -9.26 0.58
N ARG A 404 18.07 -8.23 0.18
CA ARG A 404 18.57 -8.10 -1.20
C ARG A 404 19.38 -9.33 -1.61
N ASP A 405 20.32 -9.79 -0.76
CA ASP A 405 21.19 -10.91 -1.10
C ASP A 405 20.42 -12.22 -1.23
N ASP A 406 19.39 -12.42 -0.40
CA ASP A 406 18.50 -13.59 -0.46
C ASP A 406 17.67 -13.63 -1.77
N THR A 407 17.48 -12.51 -2.47
CA THR A 407 16.77 -12.49 -3.76
C THR A 407 17.46 -13.32 -4.84
N PHE A 408 18.80 -13.42 -4.78
CA PHE A 408 19.63 -14.20 -5.72
C PHE A 408 19.95 -15.61 -5.21
N ALA A 409 19.45 -15.95 -4.04
CA ALA A 409 19.71 -17.24 -3.39
C ALA A 409 18.53 -18.21 -3.60
N GLU A 410 18.77 -19.48 -3.29
CA GLU A 410 17.74 -20.53 -3.38
C GLU A 410 16.49 -20.20 -2.55
N ILE A 411 16.64 -19.56 -1.38
CA ILE A 411 15.52 -19.16 -0.53
C ILE A 411 14.57 -18.20 -1.25
N GLY A 412 15.11 -17.21 -1.96
CA GLY A 412 14.33 -16.27 -2.76
C GLY A 412 13.72 -16.95 -3.99
N HIS A 413 14.53 -17.56 -4.84
CA HIS A 413 14.05 -18.19 -6.08
C HIS A 413 12.97 -19.23 -5.85
N HIS A 414 13.11 -20.06 -4.80
CA HIS A 414 12.11 -21.05 -4.43
C HIS A 414 10.79 -20.40 -3.96
N ALA A 415 10.90 -19.38 -3.12
CA ALA A 415 9.73 -18.65 -2.63
C ALA A 415 8.98 -17.93 -3.76
N PHE A 416 9.70 -17.28 -4.67
CA PHE A 416 9.10 -16.56 -5.80
C PHE A 416 8.37 -17.49 -6.77
N LEU A 417 8.88 -18.71 -7.00
CA LEU A 417 8.15 -19.71 -7.77
C LEU A 417 6.83 -20.11 -7.08
N ILE A 418 6.87 -20.37 -5.78
CA ILE A 418 5.67 -20.73 -5.01
C ILE A 418 4.67 -19.58 -5.02
N ASP A 419 5.14 -18.36 -4.85
CA ASP A 419 4.31 -17.15 -4.89
C ASP A 419 3.58 -17.01 -6.23
N ALA A 420 4.32 -17.10 -7.36
CA ALA A 420 3.73 -17.07 -8.69
C ALA A 420 2.68 -18.18 -8.91
N GLN A 421 2.92 -19.36 -8.35
CA GLN A 421 1.95 -20.45 -8.40
C GLN A 421 0.71 -20.18 -7.55
N ILE A 422 0.86 -19.55 -6.38
CA ILE A 422 -0.26 -19.16 -5.51
C ILE A 422 -1.09 -18.08 -6.20
N GLU A 423 -0.48 -17.04 -6.76
CA GLU A 423 -1.18 -15.99 -7.52
C GLU A 423 -2.03 -16.62 -8.64
N ALA A 424 -1.42 -17.48 -9.44
CA ALA A 424 -2.11 -18.14 -10.53
C ALA A 424 -3.25 -19.06 -10.03
N ALA A 425 -3.08 -19.75 -8.90
CA ALA A 425 -4.11 -20.62 -8.32
C ALA A 425 -5.30 -19.81 -7.80
N VAL A 426 -5.06 -18.73 -7.08
CA VAL A 426 -6.11 -17.84 -6.56
C VAL A 426 -6.91 -17.23 -7.71
N LEU A 427 -6.24 -16.71 -8.72
CA LEU A 427 -6.88 -16.12 -9.91
C LEU A 427 -7.59 -17.17 -10.76
N PHE A 428 -7.04 -18.39 -10.88
CA PHE A 428 -7.71 -19.51 -11.57
C PHE A 428 -9.02 -19.87 -10.86
N ASP A 429 -9.00 -20.00 -9.54
CA ASP A 429 -10.22 -20.33 -8.79
C ASP A 429 -11.24 -19.18 -8.85
N PHE A 430 -10.79 -17.93 -8.78
CA PHE A 430 -11.66 -16.77 -8.96
C PHE A 430 -12.30 -16.77 -10.38
N LEU A 431 -11.54 -17.11 -11.40
CA LEU A 431 -12.02 -17.20 -12.78
C LEU A 431 -13.06 -18.30 -12.96
N THR A 432 -12.84 -19.48 -12.36
CA THR A 432 -13.58 -20.72 -12.68
C THR A 432 -14.69 -21.06 -11.68
N HIS A 433 -14.68 -20.48 -10.47
CA HIS A 433 -15.62 -20.79 -9.40
C HIS A 433 -16.50 -19.57 -9.04
N PRO A 434 -17.75 -19.50 -9.56
CA PRO A 434 -18.69 -18.40 -9.28
C PRO A 434 -18.99 -18.22 -7.79
N GLU A 435 -18.96 -19.30 -7.00
CA GLU A 435 -19.18 -19.26 -5.56
C GLU A 435 -18.10 -18.46 -4.83
N LEU A 436 -16.83 -18.55 -5.27
CA LEU A 436 -15.74 -17.72 -4.72
C LEU A 436 -15.97 -16.25 -5.03
N ARG A 437 -16.30 -15.91 -6.29
CA ARG A 437 -16.61 -14.53 -6.68
C ARG A 437 -17.74 -13.93 -5.87
N THR A 438 -18.79 -14.73 -5.62
CA THR A 438 -19.95 -14.31 -4.82
C THR A 438 -19.55 -14.05 -3.37
N ALA A 439 -18.76 -14.94 -2.76
CA ALA A 439 -18.26 -14.77 -1.40
C ALA A 439 -17.38 -13.52 -1.28
N VAL A 440 -16.41 -13.38 -2.16
CA VAL A 440 -15.48 -12.22 -2.19
C VAL A 440 -16.24 -10.90 -2.36
N ALA A 441 -17.18 -10.84 -3.31
CA ALA A 441 -17.96 -9.62 -3.54
C ALA A 441 -18.84 -9.26 -2.32
N GLN A 442 -19.43 -10.26 -1.67
CA GLN A 442 -20.26 -10.05 -0.48
C GLN A 442 -19.43 -9.59 0.72
N GLU A 443 -18.27 -10.21 0.96
CA GLU A 443 -17.35 -9.82 2.02
C GLU A 443 -16.87 -8.40 1.81
N HIS A 444 -16.31 -8.12 0.65
CA HIS A 444 -15.76 -6.82 0.30
C HIS A 444 -16.79 -5.70 0.43
N HIS A 445 -17.97 -5.87 -0.18
CA HIS A 445 -19.05 -4.87 -0.08
C HIS A 445 -19.48 -4.63 1.38
N THR A 446 -19.58 -5.69 2.17
CA THR A 446 -19.95 -5.56 3.58
C THR A 446 -18.88 -4.84 4.38
N LEU A 447 -17.61 -5.24 4.23
CA LEU A 447 -16.48 -4.64 4.96
C LEU A 447 -16.26 -3.17 4.59
N ALA A 448 -16.30 -2.83 3.31
CA ALA A 448 -16.20 -1.43 2.87
C ALA A 448 -17.35 -0.57 3.41
N GLY A 449 -18.57 -1.11 3.44
CA GLY A 449 -19.73 -0.46 4.06
C GLY A 449 -19.58 -0.26 5.57
N LEU A 450 -19.07 -1.26 6.28
CA LEU A 450 -18.79 -1.18 7.72
C LEU A 450 -17.68 -0.18 8.04
N GLN A 451 -16.63 -0.14 7.25
CA GLN A 451 -15.57 0.87 7.38
C GLN A 451 -16.15 2.28 7.26
N GLY A 452 -16.95 2.52 6.21
CA GLY A 452 -17.61 3.82 6.03
C GLY A 452 -18.51 4.21 7.22
N GLN A 453 -19.28 3.27 7.78
CA GLN A 453 -20.10 3.48 8.97
C GLN A 453 -19.26 3.83 10.20
N TYR A 454 -18.16 3.10 10.42
CA TYR A 454 -17.22 3.32 11.52
C TYR A 454 -16.58 4.71 11.42
N LEU A 455 -15.99 5.04 10.28
CA LEU A 455 -15.36 6.35 10.05
C LEU A 455 -16.36 7.51 10.22
N ASN A 456 -17.62 7.33 9.76
CA ASN A 456 -18.68 8.33 9.99
C ASN A 456 -19.04 8.49 11.47
N ALA A 457 -18.96 7.42 12.26
CA ALA A 457 -19.15 7.53 13.71
C ALA A 457 -18.00 8.30 14.37
N LEU A 458 -16.76 8.03 13.97
CA LEU A 458 -15.59 8.77 14.46
C LEU A 458 -15.63 10.25 14.09
N ARG A 459 -16.09 10.61 12.88
CA ARG A 459 -16.24 12.00 12.45
C ARG A 459 -17.20 12.80 13.31
N ARG A 460 -18.18 12.16 13.97
CA ARG A 460 -19.05 12.83 14.94
C ARG A 460 -18.34 13.24 16.23
N VAL A 461 -17.20 12.62 16.53
CA VAL A 461 -16.40 12.90 17.73
C VAL A 461 -15.23 13.82 17.41
N TYR A 462 -14.50 13.52 16.35
CA TYR A 462 -13.21 14.14 16.01
C TYR A 462 -13.23 14.94 14.72
N GLY A 463 -14.34 14.92 13.99
CA GLY A 463 -14.50 15.73 12.78
C GLY A 463 -14.47 17.23 13.07
N PRO A 464 -14.21 18.07 12.07
CA PRO A 464 -14.38 19.52 12.22
C PRO A 464 -15.82 19.83 12.63
N GLU A 465 -16.02 20.79 13.52
CA GLU A 465 -17.37 21.28 13.87
C GLU A 465 -18.10 21.67 12.58
N ILE A 466 -19.38 21.30 12.49
CA ILE A 466 -20.22 21.63 11.33
C ILE A 466 -20.26 23.17 11.21
N GLY A 467 -19.62 23.71 10.17
CA GLY A 467 -19.50 25.15 9.93
C GLY A 467 -18.10 25.74 10.06
N ALA A 468 -17.13 25.00 10.58
CA ALA A 468 -15.71 25.37 10.48
C ALA A 468 -15.19 25.10 9.05
N ASP A 469 -15.58 25.96 8.12
CA ASP A 469 -15.01 26.00 6.77
C ASP A 469 -13.61 26.61 6.89
N THR A 470 -12.66 25.83 7.42
CA THR A 470 -11.26 26.26 7.43
C THR A 470 -10.76 26.19 5.99
N ALA A 471 -10.39 27.35 5.43
CA ALA A 471 -9.81 27.44 4.09
C ALA A 471 -8.66 26.42 3.88
N LEU A 472 -7.97 26.06 4.94
CA LEU A 472 -6.92 25.02 4.96
C LEU A 472 -7.46 23.60 4.76
N SER A 473 -8.72 23.27 5.11
CA SER A 473 -9.27 21.94 4.87
C SER A 473 -9.53 21.64 3.39
N LYS A 474 -9.67 22.68 2.55
CA LYS A 474 -9.77 22.54 1.08
C LYS A 474 -8.42 22.58 0.39
N GLU A 475 -7.44 23.33 0.94
CA GLU A 475 -6.08 23.38 0.42
C GLU A 475 -5.19 22.24 0.92
N SER A 476 -5.55 21.58 2.02
CA SER A 476 -4.72 20.59 2.70
C SER A 476 -4.89 19.15 2.22
N ARG A 477 -5.83 18.86 1.33
CA ARG A 477 -5.77 17.58 0.61
C ARG A 477 -4.67 17.73 -0.42
N ALA A 478 -3.53 17.12 -0.13
CA ALA A 478 -2.35 17.18 -0.99
C ALA A 478 -2.77 16.99 -2.45
N ASP A 479 -2.58 18.01 -3.27
CA ASP A 479 -2.29 17.77 -4.67
C ASP A 479 -0.95 17.01 -4.70
N LEU A 480 -1.03 15.69 -4.50
CA LEU A 480 0.12 14.81 -4.68
C LEU A 480 0.59 15.04 -6.10
N THR A 481 1.64 15.82 -6.24
CA THR A 481 2.15 16.19 -7.57
C THR A 481 3.14 15.14 -8.01
N ILE A 482 2.92 14.62 -9.21
CA ILE A 482 3.86 13.71 -9.87
C ILE A 482 5.20 14.42 -10.02
N PRO A 483 6.31 13.86 -9.51
CA PRO A 483 7.62 14.44 -9.70
C PRO A 483 7.95 14.63 -11.17
N LYS A 484 8.54 15.78 -11.52
CA LYS A 484 9.01 16.04 -12.89
C LYS A 484 10.28 15.23 -13.12
N VAL A 485 10.12 14.06 -13.68
CA VAL A 485 11.25 13.17 -14.03
C VAL A 485 11.44 13.20 -15.53
N GLN A 486 12.67 13.38 -15.98
CA GLN A 486 13.06 13.25 -17.36
C GLN A 486 13.78 11.91 -17.55
N ARG A 487 13.46 11.24 -18.66
CA ARG A 487 14.20 10.04 -19.06
C ARG A 487 15.67 10.42 -19.26
N PRO A 488 16.63 9.65 -18.69
CA PRO A 488 18.06 9.90 -18.85
C PRO A 488 18.54 9.81 -20.28
#